data_0d24cfd6fa6853d0e6df189543b31a6a
#
_entry.id   0d24cfd6fa6853d0e6df189543b31a6a
#
_cell.length_a   1.000
_cell.length_b   1.000
_cell.length_c   1.000
_cell.angle_alpha   90.00
_cell.angle_beta   90.00
_cell.angle_gamma   90.00
#
_symmetry.space_group_name_H-M   'P 1'
#
loop_
_entity.id
_entity.type
_entity.pdbx_description
1 polymer ?
#
loop_
_entity_poly.entity_id
_entity_poly.type
_entity_poly.pdbx_seq_one_letter_code
_entity_poly.pdbx_strand_id
1 'polypeptide(L)'
;MFKRILVAYDESPESGRALLAGIHLAKSLNAELTAVSVQEKLPPYTGYIDAELPGGTALLRQQASDYYRDLQAHAREAAEQEGVILTTELVQGDEVQAIVECVQRTQSDLLVLGLHRHSLLFSRLWNHTAHDLSQQVTSSILGVH
;
A
#
# COMPACT_ATOMS: atom_id res chain seq x y z
N MET A 1 -12.18 -9.60 17.37
CA MET A 1 -12.97 -9.52 16.12
C MET A 1 -12.04 -9.57 14.92
N PHE A 2 -11.30 -8.49 14.61
CA PHE A 2 -10.28 -8.56 13.57
C PHE A 2 -9.00 -9.17 14.10
N LYS A 3 -8.44 -10.12 13.35
CA LYS A 3 -7.24 -10.86 13.71
C LYS A 3 -6.06 -10.61 12.77
N ARG A 4 -6.35 -10.27 11.53
CA ARG A 4 -5.35 -10.00 10.50
C ARG A 4 -5.72 -8.73 9.74
N ILE A 5 -4.93 -7.69 9.95
CA ILE A 5 -5.14 -6.36 9.40
C ILE A 5 -4.12 -6.13 8.28
N LEU A 6 -4.61 -5.75 7.11
CA LEU A 6 -3.79 -5.31 5.99
C LEU A 6 -3.96 -3.80 5.80
N VAL A 7 -2.87 -3.07 5.70
CA VAL A 7 -2.87 -1.64 5.39
C VAL A 7 -2.26 -1.44 4.00
N ALA A 8 -2.97 -0.75 3.12
CA ALA A 8 -2.37 -0.27 1.86
C ALA A 8 -1.57 1.01 2.17
N TYR A 9 -0.27 0.97 1.91
CA TYR A 9 0.66 2.02 2.31
C TYR A 9 1.53 2.49 1.14
N ASP A 10 1.47 3.77 0.89
CA ASP A 10 2.30 4.49 -0.07
C ASP A 10 2.89 5.76 0.56
N GLU A 11 3.36 6.71 -0.22
CA GLU A 11 3.91 7.98 0.27
C GLU A 11 2.84 9.03 0.63
N SER A 12 1.55 8.76 0.37
CA SER A 12 0.50 9.73 0.60
C SER A 12 0.26 9.99 2.09
N PRO A 13 -0.06 11.23 2.49
CA PRO A 13 -0.39 11.55 3.88
C PRO A 13 -1.58 10.71 4.40
N GLU A 14 -2.54 10.39 3.54
CA GLU A 14 -3.73 9.60 3.87
C GLU A 14 -3.35 8.15 4.20
N SER A 15 -2.48 7.54 3.42
CA SER A 15 -1.98 6.19 3.72
C SER A 15 -1.14 6.16 4.99
N GLY A 16 -0.42 7.23 5.30
CA GLY A 16 0.28 7.39 6.58
C GLY A 16 -0.68 7.40 7.76
N ARG A 17 -1.82 8.11 7.65
CA ARG A 17 -2.87 8.08 8.67
C ARG A 17 -3.53 6.70 8.77
N ALA A 18 -3.75 6.03 7.63
CA ALA A 18 -4.25 4.66 7.60
C ALA A 18 -3.30 3.68 8.30
N LEU A 19 -1.99 3.83 8.08
CA LEU A 19 -0.97 3.03 8.76
C LEU A 19 -1.04 3.20 10.28
N LEU A 20 -1.11 4.44 10.77
CA LEU A 20 -1.23 4.71 12.21
C LEU A 20 -2.52 4.13 12.79
N ALA A 21 -3.65 4.26 12.09
CA ALA A 21 -4.91 3.64 12.49
C ALA A 21 -4.79 2.11 12.56
N GLY A 22 -4.17 1.50 11.56
CA GLY A 22 -3.90 0.05 11.53
C GLY A 22 -3.02 -0.40 12.70
N ILE A 23 -1.97 0.34 13.02
CA ILE A 23 -1.07 0.07 14.17
C ILE A 23 -1.85 0.12 15.49
N HIS A 24 -2.64 1.17 15.71
CA HIS A 24 -3.44 1.30 16.92
C HIS A 24 -4.50 0.19 17.07
N LEU A 25 -5.15 -0.17 15.94
CA LEU A 25 -6.10 -1.27 15.94
C LEU A 25 -5.42 -2.62 16.22
N ALA A 26 -4.30 -2.90 15.57
CA ALA A 26 -3.54 -4.13 15.79
C ALA A 26 -3.11 -4.27 17.25
N LYS A 27 -2.62 -3.18 17.85
CA LYS A 27 -2.26 -3.13 19.27
C LYS A 27 -3.44 -3.41 20.17
N SER A 28 -4.58 -2.74 19.92
CA SER A 28 -5.78 -2.84 20.76
C SER A 28 -6.47 -4.21 20.65
N LEU A 29 -6.43 -4.83 19.49
CA LEU A 29 -7.09 -6.09 19.19
C LEU A 29 -6.16 -7.30 19.32
N ASN A 30 -4.87 -7.08 19.57
CA ASN A 30 -3.82 -8.11 19.51
C ASN A 30 -3.86 -8.86 18.16
N ALA A 31 -3.97 -8.10 17.07
CA ALA A 31 -4.06 -8.59 15.70
C ALA A 31 -2.71 -8.57 15.00
N GLU A 32 -2.52 -9.46 14.05
CA GLU A 32 -1.40 -9.41 13.10
C GLU A 32 -1.56 -8.20 12.17
N LEU A 33 -0.47 -7.52 11.87
CA LEU A 33 -0.46 -6.34 11.00
C LEU A 33 0.49 -6.53 9.83
N THR A 34 -0.03 -6.31 8.63
CA THR A 34 0.75 -6.30 7.39
C THR A 34 0.52 -4.98 6.66
N ALA A 35 1.59 -4.37 6.15
CA ALA A 35 1.50 -3.25 5.21
C ALA A 35 1.91 -3.72 3.82
N VAL A 36 1.08 -3.43 2.83
CA VAL A 36 1.35 -3.71 1.43
C VAL A 36 1.60 -2.40 0.69
N SER A 37 2.70 -2.37 -0.06
CA SER A 37 3.01 -1.31 -1.02
C SER A 37 2.98 -1.89 -2.44
N VAL A 38 2.33 -1.20 -3.37
CA VAL A 38 2.22 -1.64 -4.76
C VAL A 38 3.15 -0.81 -5.61
N GLN A 39 4.11 -1.49 -6.24
CA GLN A 39 5.01 -0.89 -7.21
C GLN A 39 4.40 -0.99 -8.60
N GLU A 40 4.15 0.14 -9.23
CA GLU A 40 3.72 0.16 -10.62
C GLU A 40 4.81 -0.40 -11.54
N LYS A 41 4.40 -1.08 -12.60
CA LYS A 41 5.32 -1.53 -13.63
C LYS A 41 5.90 -0.32 -14.36
N LEU A 42 7.18 -0.39 -14.69
CA LEU A 42 7.79 0.63 -15.53
C LEU A 42 7.04 0.71 -16.87
N PRO A 43 6.75 1.93 -17.36
CA PRO A 43 6.08 2.11 -18.63
C PRO A 43 6.84 1.42 -19.78
N PRO A 44 6.15 0.91 -20.83
CA PRO A 44 6.79 0.21 -21.94
C PRO A 44 7.88 1.02 -22.66
N TYR A 45 7.76 2.35 -22.67
CA TYR A 45 8.73 3.24 -23.33
C TYR A 45 10.06 3.35 -22.58
N THR A 46 10.19 2.81 -21.37
CA THR A 46 11.47 2.80 -20.63
C THR A 46 12.58 2.04 -21.37
N GLY A 47 12.23 1.12 -22.28
CA GLY A 47 13.19 0.46 -23.15
C GLY A 47 13.98 1.42 -24.05
N TYR A 48 13.43 2.59 -24.40
CA TYR A 48 14.14 3.62 -25.15
C TYR A 48 15.19 4.37 -24.33
N ILE A 49 15.07 4.36 -23.01
CA ILE A 49 16.02 5.03 -22.11
C ILE A 49 17.41 4.41 -22.24
N ASP A 50 17.51 3.10 -22.41
CA ASP A 50 18.80 2.43 -22.56
C ASP A 50 19.49 2.77 -23.90
N ALA A 51 18.74 3.17 -24.92
CA ALA A 51 19.29 3.65 -26.19
C ALA A 51 19.96 5.03 -26.04
N GLU A 52 19.38 5.91 -25.24
CA GLU A 52 19.90 7.27 -24.99
C GLU A 52 20.91 7.30 -23.84
N LEU A 53 20.68 6.49 -22.81
CA LEU A 53 21.51 6.39 -21.60
C LEU A 53 21.74 4.90 -21.28
N PRO A 54 22.87 4.29 -21.71
CA PRO A 54 23.19 2.91 -21.38
C PRO A 54 23.11 2.64 -19.86
N GLY A 55 22.34 1.64 -19.47
CA GLY A 55 22.09 1.31 -18.05
C GLY A 55 21.02 2.18 -17.37
N GLY A 56 20.34 3.08 -18.08
CA GLY A 56 19.32 3.97 -17.54
C GLY A 56 18.11 3.22 -16.95
N THR A 57 17.65 2.16 -17.60
CA THR A 57 16.55 1.32 -17.09
C THR A 57 16.96 0.60 -15.79
N ALA A 58 18.19 0.08 -15.72
CA ALA A 58 18.70 -0.55 -14.49
C ALA A 58 18.79 0.46 -13.34
N LEU A 59 19.22 1.69 -13.62
CA LEU A 59 19.27 2.78 -12.64
C LEU A 59 17.87 3.13 -12.10
N LEU A 60 16.88 3.25 -12.97
CA LEU A 60 15.49 3.51 -12.58
C LEU A 60 14.93 2.40 -11.68
N ARG A 61 15.19 1.15 -12.02
CA ARG A 61 14.78 0.00 -11.19
C ARG A 61 15.45 0.03 -9.82
N GLN A 62 16.72 0.38 -9.76
CA GLN A 62 17.45 0.49 -8.49
C GLN A 62 16.88 1.61 -7.63
N GLN A 63 16.62 2.78 -8.21
CA GLN A 63 16.01 3.90 -7.50
C GLN A 63 14.62 3.55 -6.97
N ALA A 64 13.78 2.88 -7.75
CA ALA A 64 12.48 2.41 -7.32
C ALA A 64 12.59 1.39 -6.16
N SER A 65 13.53 0.44 -6.27
CA SER A 65 13.79 -0.54 -5.20
C SER A 65 14.22 0.13 -3.90
N ASP A 66 15.13 1.09 -3.97
CA ASP A 66 15.60 1.84 -2.81
C ASP A 66 14.47 2.65 -2.17
N TYR A 67 13.65 3.30 -2.99
CA TYR A 67 12.49 4.07 -2.54
C TYR A 67 11.50 3.20 -1.75
N TYR A 68 11.08 2.05 -2.29
CA TYR A 68 10.13 1.19 -1.60
C TYR A 68 10.72 0.52 -0.36
N ARG A 69 12.01 0.20 -0.36
CA ARG A 69 12.70 -0.30 0.83
C ARG A 69 12.66 0.73 1.96
N ASP A 70 12.93 2.00 1.66
CA ASP A 70 12.90 3.07 2.63
C ASP A 70 11.47 3.34 3.13
N LEU A 71 10.49 3.31 2.23
CA LEU A 71 9.06 3.43 2.55
C LEU A 71 8.63 2.35 3.56
N GLN A 72 9.00 1.10 3.31
CA GLN A 72 8.69 -0.01 4.20
C GLN A 72 9.45 0.06 5.53
N ALA A 73 10.68 0.55 5.52
CA ALA A 73 11.45 0.77 6.74
C ALA A 73 10.78 1.80 7.66
N HIS A 74 10.28 2.91 7.11
CA HIS A 74 9.51 3.90 7.86
C HIS A 74 8.22 3.31 8.46
N ALA A 75 7.52 2.46 7.72
CA ALA A 75 6.33 1.79 8.23
C ALA A 75 6.65 0.88 9.43
N ARG A 76 7.73 0.09 9.33
CA ARG A 76 8.17 -0.78 10.44
C ARG A 76 8.59 0.03 11.66
N GLU A 77 9.34 1.11 11.46
CA GLU A 77 9.76 2.00 12.55
C GLU A 77 8.56 2.59 13.29
N ALA A 78 7.54 3.06 12.57
CA ALA A 78 6.32 3.59 13.17
C ALA A 78 5.59 2.53 14.01
N ALA A 79 5.55 1.28 13.56
CA ALA A 79 4.95 0.18 14.30
C ALA A 79 5.77 -0.21 15.55
N GLU A 80 7.09 -0.23 15.43
CA GLU A 80 8.00 -0.52 16.55
C GLU A 80 7.88 0.50 17.68
N GLN A 81 7.72 1.79 17.35
CA GLN A 81 7.51 2.85 18.35
C GLN A 81 6.25 2.61 19.19
N GLU A 82 5.26 1.93 18.63
CA GLU A 82 4.03 1.54 19.32
C GLU A 82 4.07 0.12 19.91
N GLY A 83 5.18 -0.59 19.77
CA GLY A 83 5.34 -1.96 20.26
C GLY A 83 4.57 -3.00 19.42
N VAL A 84 4.31 -2.72 18.15
CA VAL A 84 3.61 -3.59 17.21
C VAL A 84 4.60 -4.16 16.20
N ILE A 85 4.51 -5.46 15.94
CA ILE A 85 5.27 -6.12 14.87
C ILE A 85 4.53 -5.92 13.55
N LEU A 86 5.19 -5.31 12.58
CA LEU A 86 4.66 -5.08 11.24
C LEU A 86 5.39 -5.95 10.23
N THR A 87 4.64 -6.76 9.49
CA THR A 87 5.11 -7.40 8.27
C THR A 87 4.92 -6.45 7.09
N THR A 88 5.90 -6.33 6.22
CA THR A 88 5.82 -5.51 5.01
C THR A 88 5.89 -6.37 3.76
N GLU A 89 5.04 -6.05 2.79
CA GLU A 89 5.02 -6.71 1.49
C GLU A 89 5.12 -5.68 0.37
N LEU A 90 5.97 -5.96 -0.61
CA LEU A 90 6.06 -5.21 -1.86
C LEU A 90 5.54 -6.09 -2.98
N VAL A 91 4.49 -5.65 -3.64
CA VAL A 91 3.90 -6.34 -4.79
C VAL A 91 3.95 -5.44 -6.03
N GLN A 92 4.06 -6.04 -7.20
CA GLN A 92 4.14 -5.32 -8.46
C GLN A 92 2.91 -5.60 -9.30
N GLY A 93 2.33 -4.56 -9.90
CA GLY A 93 1.22 -4.70 -10.83
C GLY A 93 0.18 -3.60 -10.71
N ASP A 94 -1.04 -3.91 -11.11
CA ASP A 94 -2.21 -3.05 -10.92
C ASP A 94 -2.55 -2.96 -9.43
N GLU A 95 -2.81 -1.76 -8.96
CA GLU A 95 -3.01 -1.48 -7.53
C GLU A 95 -4.18 -2.26 -6.93
N VAL A 96 -5.34 -2.21 -7.58
CA VAL A 96 -6.55 -2.89 -7.08
C VAL A 96 -6.35 -4.39 -7.05
N GLN A 97 -5.90 -4.95 -8.17
CA GLN A 97 -5.67 -6.39 -8.29
C GLN A 97 -4.62 -6.90 -7.30
N ALA A 98 -3.52 -6.17 -7.15
CA ALA A 98 -2.44 -6.52 -6.23
C ALA A 98 -2.92 -6.52 -4.76
N ILE A 99 -3.73 -5.53 -4.37
CA ILE A 99 -4.29 -5.47 -3.02
C ILE A 99 -5.29 -6.61 -2.79
N VAL A 100 -6.18 -6.90 -3.76
CA VAL A 100 -7.13 -8.02 -3.67
C VAL A 100 -6.40 -9.35 -3.47
N GLU A 101 -5.37 -9.62 -4.26
CA GLU A 101 -4.55 -10.82 -4.14
C GLU A 101 -3.82 -10.89 -2.78
N CYS A 102 -3.34 -9.74 -2.28
CA CYS A 102 -2.71 -9.66 -0.98
C CYS A 102 -3.70 -9.97 0.15
N VAL A 103 -4.92 -9.42 0.12
CA VAL A 103 -5.99 -9.73 1.08
C VAL A 103 -6.28 -11.23 1.12
N GLN A 104 -6.40 -11.85 -0.06
CA GLN A 104 -6.68 -13.29 -0.17
C GLN A 104 -5.53 -14.13 0.37
N ARG A 105 -4.30 -13.84 -0.01
CA ARG A 105 -3.10 -14.57 0.38
C ARG A 105 -2.81 -14.48 1.87
N THR A 106 -2.95 -13.29 2.45
CA THR A 106 -2.77 -13.07 3.89
C THR A 106 -3.98 -13.45 4.71
N GLN A 107 -5.10 -13.76 4.06
CA GLN A 107 -6.40 -14.01 4.70
C GLN A 107 -6.79 -12.88 5.66
N SER A 108 -6.52 -11.64 5.26
CA SER A 108 -6.85 -10.47 6.08
C SER A 108 -8.34 -10.28 6.22
N ASP A 109 -8.79 -10.01 7.43
CA ASP A 109 -10.21 -9.78 7.77
C ASP A 109 -10.57 -8.30 7.87
N LEU A 110 -9.56 -7.42 7.86
CA LEU A 110 -9.70 -5.98 7.76
C LEU A 110 -8.66 -5.40 6.79
N LEU A 111 -9.13 -4.64 5.81
CA LEU A 111 -8.31 -3.81 4.93
C LEU A 111 -8.45 -2.34 5.33
N VAL A 112 -7.33 -1.66 5.59
CA VAL A 112 -7.30 -0.23 5.96
C VAL A 112 -6.70 0.57 4.80
N LEU A 113 -7.42 1.61 4.38
CA LEU A 113 -7.07 2.47 3.25
C LEU A 113 -7.07 3.93 3.64
N GLY A 114 -6.12 4.69 3.11
CA GLY A 114 -6.19 6.15 3.11
C GLY A 114 -7.22 6.64 2.08
N LEU A 115 -8.07 7.56 2.47
CA LEU A 115 -9.06 8.17 1.57
C LEU A 115 -8.71 9.63 1.33
N HIS A 116 -8.50 9.98 0.05
CA HIS A 116 -8.28 11.36 -0.34
C HIS A 116 -9.59 12.16 -0.32
N ARG A 117 -9.55 13.32 0.31
CA ARG A 117 -10.60 14.34 0.14
C ARG A 117 -10.25 15.17 -1.10
N HIS A 118 -10.85 14.86 -2.23
CA HIS A 118 -10.65 15.67 -3.42
C HIS A 118 -11.74 16.72 -3.61
N SER A 119 -11.34 17.89 -4.13
CA SER A 119 -12.25 18.87 -4.71
C SER A 119 -13.06 18.20 -5.83
N LEU A 120 -14.31 18.64 -5.99
CA LEU A 120 -15.33 18.09 -6.88
C LEU A 120 -14.90 17.78 -8.32
N LEU A 121 -13.77 18.34 -8.79
CA LEU A 121 -13.27 18.16 -10.16
C LEU A 121 -12.47 16.87 -10.39
N PHE A 122 -11.84 16.31 -9.35
CA PHE A 122 -11.00 15.11 -9.46
C PHE A 122 -11.55 13.88 -8.72
N SER A 123 -12.65 14.03 -7.99
CA SER A 123 -13.26 12.97 -7.18
C SER A 123 -13.70 11.73 -7.97
N ARG A 124 -13.93 11.89 -9.28
CA ARG A 124 -14.40 10.78 -10.13
C ARG A 124 -13.30 9.76 -10.49
N LEU A 125 -12.03 10.14 -10.40
CA LEU A 125 -10.93 9.26 -10.82
C LEU A 125 -10.31 8.47 -9.65
N TRP A 126 -10.34 9.00 -8.43
CA TRP A 126 -9.67 8.41 -7.26
C TRP A 126 -10.58 7.68 -6.27
N ASN A 127 -11.88 7.95 -6.30
CA ASN A 127 -12.86 7.15 -5.55
C ASN A 127 -13.07 5.73 -6.13
N HIS A 128 -12.50 5.46 -7.32
CA HIS A 128 -12.63 4.17 -7.95
C HIS A 128 -11.87 3.07 -7.20
N THR A 129 -10.65 3.34 -6.70
CA THR A 129 -9.85 2.31 -6.01
C THR A 129 -10.56 1.78 -4.77
N ALA A 130 -11.05 2.63 -3.88
CA ALA A 130 -11.78 2.19 -2.69
C ALA A 130 -13.10 1.51 -3.05
N HIS A 131 -13.82 2.03 -4.05
CA HIS A 131 -15.05 1.42 -4.56
C HIS A 131 -14.77 0.05 -5.19
N ASP A 132 -13.79 -0.03 -6.08
CA ASP A 132 -13.44 -1.27 -6.78
C ASP A 132 -12.94 -2.34 -5.78
N LEU A 133 -12.15 -1.94 -4.78
CA LEU A 133 -11.76 -2.82 -3.71
C LEU A 133 -12.96 -3.33 -2.91
N SER A 134 -13.94 -2.45 -2.61
CA SER A 134 -15.13 -2.85 -1.86
C SER A 134 -15.99 -3.91 -2.58
N GLN A 135 -15.91 -3.97 -3.90
CA GLN A 135 -16.60 -4.97 -4.70
C GLN A 135 -15.86 -6.31 -4.82
N GLN A 136 -14.54 -6.31 -4.61
CA GLN A 136 -13.67 -7.44 -4.92
C GLN A 136 -13.07 -8.13 -3.69
N VAL A 137 -12.87 -7.40 -2.58
CA VAL A 137 -12.33 -8.01 -1.36
C VAL A 137 -13.42 -8.64 -0.51
N THR A 138 -13.06 -9.72 0.17
CA THR A 138 -13.96 -10.42 1.12
C THR A 138 -13.79 -9.91 2.55
N SER A 139 -12.79 -9.06 2.80
CA SER A 139 -12.54 -8.45 4.10
C SER A 139 -13.42 -7.23 4.34
N SER A 140 -13.57 -6.84 5.61
CA SER A 140 -14.07 -5.51 5.95
C SER A 140 -13.10 -4.43 5.48
N ILE A 141 -13.61 -3.23 5.18
CA ILE A 141 -12.77 -2.09 4.78
C ILE A 141 -12.96 -0.94 5.75
N LEU A 142 -11.86 -0.36 6.20
CA LEU A 142 -11.80 0.89 6.94
C LEU A 142 -11.13 1.96 6.10
N GLY A 143 -11.88 2.99 5.75
CA GLY A 143 -11.34 4.18 5.10
C GLY A 143 -10.94 5.24 6.13
N VAL A 144 -9.74 5.80 6.01
CA VAL A 144 -9.19 6.81 6.90
C VAL A 144 -8.91 8.10 6.11
N HIS A 145 -9.44 9.23 6.59
CA HIS A 145 -9.27 10.55 5.98
C HIS A 145 -8.09 11.31 6.56
#